data_c8a0d4c331ed09cdfae9c642b421e1af
#
_entry.id   c8a0d4c331ed09cdfae9c642b421e1af
#
_cell.length_a   1.000
_cell.length_b   1.000
_cell.length_c   1.000
_cell.angle_alpha   90.00
_cell.angle_beta   90.00
_cell.angle_gamma   90.00
#
_symmetry.space_group_name_H-M   'P 1'
#
loop_
_entity.id
_entity.type
_entity.pdbx_description
1 polymer ?
#
loop_
_entity_poly.entity_id
_entity_poly.type
_entity_poly.pdbx_seq_one_letter_code
_entity_poly.pdbx_strand_id
1 'polypeptide(L)'
;FTEQAAAAAVAEMVERDYVNDDRYAEARAHSLLAARKSRRAAAQILRQKGLSGAQIEQALESVYAPDADGESPELEAAAALVRSRYMKKLADGRRDLVVAALQRRGFAYSVIKEAIKRAEEE
;
A
#
# COMPACT_ATOMS: atom_id res chain seq x y z
N PHE A 1 -19.98 -15.26 -33.69
CA PHE A 1 -20.31 -13.90 -33.25
C PHE A 1 -20.29 -12.93 -34.43
N THR A 2 -21.30 -12.05 -34.49
CA THR A 2 -21.25 -10.91 -35.41
C THR A 2 -20.36 -9.82 -34.84
N GLU A 3 -19.81 -8.96 -35.70
CA GLU A 3 -18.97 -7.86 -35.27
C GLU A 3 -19.72 -6.93 -34.29
N GLN A 4 -21.01 -6.70 -34.53
CA GLN A 4 -21.83 -5.86 -33.67
C GLN A 4 -22.03 -6.47 -32.29
N ALA A 5 -22.25 -7.77 -32.21
CA ALA A 5 -22.41 -8.48 -30.96
C ALA A 5 -21.11 -8.48 -30.15
N ALA A 6 -19.96 -8.66 -30.83
CA ALA A 6 -18.66 -8.62 -30.19
C ALA A 6 -18.33 -7.21 -29.65
N ALA A 7 -18.62 -6.16 -30.45
CA ALA A 7 -18.40 -4.78 -30.05
C ALA A 7 -19.27 -4.38 -28.84
N ALA A 8 -20.55 -4.78 -28.82
CA ALA A 8 -21.44 -4.52 -27.71
C ALA A 8 -20.99 -5.22 -26.43
N ALA A 9 -20.54 -6.47 -26.54
CA ALA A 9 -20.03 -7.23 -25.40
C ALA A 9 -18.76 -6.60 -24.83
N VAL A 10 -17.85 -6.13 -25.69
CA VAL A 10 -16.63 -5.46 -25.25
C VAL A 10 -16.95 -4.13 -24.54
N ALA A 11 -17.87 -3.32 -25.08
CA ALA A 11 -18.27 -2.05 -24.46
C ALA A 11 -18.90 -2.28 -23.09
N GLU A 12 -19.76 -3.28 -22.95
CA GLU A 12 -20.38 -3.63 -21.67
C GLU A 12 -19.34 -4.11 -20.66
N MET A 13 -18.37 -4.91 -21.09
CA MET A 13 -17.28 -5.36 -20.23
C MET A 13 -16.41 -4.21 -19.77
N VAL A 14 -16.13 -3.24 -20.63
CA VAL A 14 -15.34 -2.06 -20.25
C VAL A 14 -16.05 -1.24 -19.15
N GLU A 15 -17.36 -1.04 -19.26
CA GLU A 15 -18.12 -0.35 -18.23
C GLU A 15 -18.13 -1.10 -16.90
N ARG A 16 -18.32 -2.40 -16.95
CA ARG A 16 -18.29 -3.26 -15.75
C ARG A 16 -16.91 -3.28 -15.12
N ASP A 17 -15.86 -3.38 -15.94
CA ASP A 17 -14.48 -3.39 -15.48
C ASP A 17 -14.13 -2.07 -14.81
N TYR A 18 -14.64 -0.94 -15.32
CA TYR A 18 -14.39 0.35 -14.69
C TYR A 18 -14.94 0.41 -13.26
N VAL A 19 -16.18 -0.02 -13.04
CA VAL A 19 -16.80 -0.06 -11.71
C VAL A 19 -16.10 -1.10 -10.83
N ASN A 20 -15.80 -2.27 -11.41
CA ASN A 20 -15.09 -3.34 -10.71
C ASN A 20 -13.66 -2.94 -10.38
N ASP A 21 -13.01 -2.12 -11.22
CA ASP A 21 -11.66 -1.64 -10.98
C ASP A 21 -11.57 -0.74 -9.75
N ASP A 22 -12.60 0.08 -9.48
CA ASP A 22 -12.65 0.89 -8.27
C ASP A 22 -12.72 0.01 -7.02
N ARG A 23 -13.58 -1.00 -7.03
CA ARG A 23 -13.69 -1.98 -5.96
C ARG A 23 -12.42 -2.81 -5.83
N TYR A 24 -11.88 -3.22 -6.96
CA TYR A 24 -10.63 -3.98 -7.00
C TYR A 24 -9.49 -3.16 -6.43
N ALA A 25 -9.37 -1.89 -6.80
CA ALA A 25 -8.33 -1.00 -6.32
C ALA A 25 -8.37 -0.88 -4.80
N GLU A 26 -9.56 -0.64 -4.24
CA GLU A 26 -9.74 -0.51 -2.79
C GLU A 26 -9.45 -1.82 -2.07
N ALA A 27 -10.01 -2.93 -2.55
CA ALA A 27 -9.79 -4.25 -1.96
C ALA A 27 -8.30 -4.64 -2.02
N ARG A 28 -7.65 -4.36 -3.15
CA ARG A 28 -6.23 -4.64 -3.30
C ARG A 28 -5.38 -3.76 -2.40
N ALA A 29 -5.75 -2.48 -2.25
CA ALA A 29 -5.05 -1.57 -1.34
C ALA A 29 -5.15 -2.06 0.12
N HIS A 30 -6.32 -2.55 0.55
CA HIS A 30 -6.46 -3.17 1.88
C HIS A 30 -5.54 -4.37 2.04
N SER A 31 -5.47 -5.23 1.02
CA SER A 31 -4.56 -6.40 1.04
C SER A 31 -3.10 -6.00 1.13
N LEU A 32 -2.73 -4.95 0.39
CA LEU A 32 -1.35 -4.45 0.39
C LEU A 32 -0.98 -3.83 1.73
N LEU A 33 -1.90 -3.11 2.36
CA LEU A 33 -1.69 -2.59 3.70
C LEU A 33 -1.56 -3.73 4.72
N ALA A 34 -2.42 -4.75 4.62
CA ALA A 34 -2.34 -5.93 5.49
C ALA A 34 -1.00 -6.66 5.31
N ALA A 35 -0.44 -6.63 4.10
CA ALA A 35 0.89 -7.17 3.81
C ALA A 35 2.02 -6.20 4.20
N ARG A 36 1.68 -5.11 4.87
CA ARG A 36 2.62 -4.11 5.39
C ARG A 36 3.40 -3.40 4.28
N LYS A 37 2.74 -3.14 3.16
CA LYS A 37 3.32 -2.35 2.08
C LYS A 37 3.16 -0.86 2.37
N SER A 38 4.16 -0.07 1.99
CA SER A 38 4.05 1.38 2.06
C SER A 38 3.02 1.89 1.06
N ARG A 39 2.51 3.10 1.28
CA ARG A 39 1.61 3.75 0.32
C ARG A 39 2.25 3.84 -1.06
N ARG A 40 3.52 4.20 -1.12
CA ARG A 40 4.27 4.31 -2.39
C ARG A 40 4.38 2.95 -3.10
N ALA A 41 4.71 1.89 -2.37
CA ALA A 41 4.79 0.56 -2.93
C ALA A 41 3.42 0.08 -3.43
N ALA A 42 2.36 0.34 -2.64
CA ALA A 42 1.00 0.01 -3.04
C ALA A 42 0.60 0.74 -4.32
N ALA A 43 0.91 2.04 -4.43
CA ALA A 43 0.64 2.82 -5.64
C ALA A 43 1.31 2.20 -6.86
N GLN A 44 2.56 1.81 -6.73
CA GLN A 44 3.32 1.20 -7.83
C GLN A 44 2.73 -0.13 -8.26
N ILE A 45 2.34 -0.97 -7.30
CA ILE A 45 1.70 -2.26 -7.60
C ILE A 45 0.37 -2.06 -8.32
N LEU A 46 -0.46 -1.12 -7.85
CA LEU A 46 -1.73 -0.81 -8.48
C LEU A 46 -1.54 -0.24 -9.89
N ARG A 47 -0.51 0.56 -10.11
CA ARG A 47 -0.16 1.08 -11.43
C ARG A 47 0.22 -0.05 -12.39
N GLN A 48 0.95 -1.03 -11.92
CA GLN A 48 1.32 -2.21 -12.71
C GLN A 48 0.10 -3.04 -13.11
N LYS A 49 -0.98 -2.96 -12.35
CA LYS A 49 -2.24 -3.64 -12.67
C LYS A 49 -3.09 -2.86 -13.70
N GLY A 50 -2.61 -1.71 -14.16
CA GLY A 50 -3.27 -0.95 -15.20
C GLY A 50 -4.33 0.02 -14.71
N LEU A 51 -4.39 0.27 -13.40
CA LEU A 51 -5.34 1.22 -12.83
C LEU A 51 -4.91 2.66 -13.13
N SER A 52 -5.90 3.56 -13.28
CA SER A 52 -5.61 4.97 -13.52
C SER A 52 -5.08 5.65 -12.27
N GLY A 53 -4.40 6.79 -12.46
CA GLY A 53 -3.90 7.57 -11.33
C GLY A 53 -5.01 8.00 -10.38
N ALA A 54 -6.19 8.36 -10.92
CA ALA A 54 -7.35 8.74 -10.10
C ALA A 54 -7.86 7.57 -9.26
N GLN A 55 -7.96 6.39 -9.85
CA GLN A 55 -8.40 5.19 -9.13
C GLN A 55 -7.42 4.81 -8.03
N ILE A 56 -6.13 4.88 -8.31
CA ILE A 56 -5.07 4.59 -7.34
C ILE A 56 -5.14 5.58 -6.18
N GLU A 57 -5.20 6.88 -6.48
CA GLU A 57 -5.23 7.91 -5.44
C GLU A 57 -6.46 7.78 -4.55
N GLN A 58 -7.63 7.54 -5.14
CA GLN A 58 -8.86 7.35 -4.38
C GLN A 58 -8.78 6.14 -3.45
N ALA A 59 -8.26 5.02 -3.95
CA ALA A 59 -8.10 3.80 -3.15
C ALA A 59 -7.13 4.02 -1.99
N LEU A 60 -6.01 4.68 -2.26
CA LEU A 60 -4.99 4.92 -1.24
C LEU A 60 -5.47 5.93 -0.20
N GLU A 61 -6.20 6.97 -0.60
CA GLU A 61 -6.78 7.91 0.35
C GLU A 61 -7.77 7.23 1.28
N SER A 62 -8.56 6.29 0.75
CA SER A 62 -9.51 5.53 1.56
C SER A 62 -8.81 4.60 2.55
N VAL A 63 -7.82 3.84 2.08
CA VAL A 63 -7.21 2.74 2.85
C VAL A 63 -6.08 3.22 3.77
N TYR A 64 -5.29 4.17 3.32
CA TYR A 64 -4.14 4.69 4.07
C TYR A 64 -4.46 5.97 4.83
N ALA A 65 -5.72 6.37 4.88
CA ALA A 65 -6.14 7.53 5.68
C ALA A 65 -5.93 7.25 7.17
N PRO A 66 -5.62 8.28 7.98
CA PRO A 66 -5.55 8.10 9.43
C PRO A 66 -6.87 7.56 9.98
N ASP A 67 -6.78 6.73 11.01
CA ASP A 67 -7.97 6.17 11.66
C ASP A 67 -8.65 7.22 12.54
N ALA A 68 -9.69 6.80 13.29
CA ALA A 68 -10.46 7.68 14.15
C ALA A 68 -9.61 8.35 15.25
N ASP A 69 -8.51 7.71 15.64
CA ASP A 69 -7.58 8.22 16.66
C ASP A 69 -6.43 9.03 16.04
N GLY A 70 -6.45 9.25 14.73
CA GLY A 70 -5.40 9.98 14.02
C GLY A 70 -4.15 9.14 13.74
N GLU A 71 -4.21 7.84 13.97
CA GLU A 71 -3.09 6.93 13.72
C GLU A 71 -2.94 6.62 12.24
N SER A 72 -1.71 6.71 11.74
CA SER A 72 -1.41 6.40 10.35
C SER A 72 -1.29 4.89 10.14
N PRO A 73 -2.11 4.30 9.25
CA PRO A 73 -1.97 2.87 8.93
C PRO A 73 -0.59 2.52 8.36
N GLU A 74 0.00 3.43 7.58
CA GLU A 74 1.35 3.23 7.02
C GLU A 74 2.39 3.16 8.13
N LEU A 75 2.29 4.04 9.12
CA LEU A 75 3.20 4.04 10.26
C LEU A 75 3.07 2.74 11.05
N GLU A 76 1.85 2.29 11.29
CA GLU A 76 1.61 1.02 11.99
C GLU A 76 2.17 -0.17 11.19
N ALA A 77 2.03 -0.16 9.87
CA ALA A 77 2.61 -1.19 9.00
C ALA A 77 4.14 -1.22 9.12
N ALA A 78 4.77 -0.05 9.09
CA ALA A 78 6.22 0.06 9.24
C ALA A 78 6.67 -0.42 10.63
N ALA A 79 5.97 0.00 11.69
CA ALA A 79 6.29 -0.43 13.06
C ALA A 79 6.16 -1.94 13.22
N ALA A 80 5.12 -2.53 12.63
CA ALA A 80 4.92 -3.98 12.65
C ALA A 80 6.05 -4.73 11.95
N LEU A 81 6.55 -4.19 10.83
CA LEU A 81 7.72 -4.77 10.15
C LEU A 81 8.96 -4.71 11.02
N VAL A 82 9.21 -3.59 11.69
CA VAL A 82 10.35 -3.47 12.59
C VAL A 82 10.26 -4.51 13.70
N ARG A 83 9.10 -4.62 14.35
CA ARG A 83 8.89 -5.58 15.44
C ARG A 83 9.08 -7.03 14.99
N SER A 84 8.62 -7.36 13.79
CA SER A 84 8.63 -8.75 13.33
C SER A 84 9.95 -9.17 12.68
N ARG A 85 10.72 -8.22 12.12
CA ARG A 85 11.87 -8.57 11.29
C ARG A 85 13.19 -7.90 11.66
N TYR A 86 13.15 -6.74 12.33
CA TYR A 86 14.34 -5.90 12.44
C TYR A 86 14.80 -5.61 13.88
N MET A 87 14.15 -6.17 14.89
CA MET A 87 14.51 -5.91 16.28
C MET A 87 15.94 -6.38 16.61
N LYS A 88 16.34 -7.50 16.05
CA LYS A 88 17.70 -8.01 16.26
C LYS A 88 18.75 -7.06 15.70
N LYS A 89 18.52 -6.53 14.51
CA LYS A 89 19.42 -5.56 13.89
C LYS A 89 19.51 -4.27 14.70
N LEU A 90 18.40 -3.83 15.25
CA LEU A 90 18.38 -2.65 16.15
C LEU A 90 19.18 -2.94 17.42
N ALA A 91 19.00 -4.12 18.02
CA ALA A 91 19.75 -4.52 19.20
C ALA A 91 21.26 -4.59 18.93
N ASP A 92 21.64 -4.98 17.71
CA ASP A 92 23.04 -5.03 17.29
C ASP A 92 23.62 -3.67 16.89
N GLY A 93 22.85 -2.59 17.06
CA GLY A 93 23.29 -1.25 16.71
C GLY A 93 23.28 -0.95 15.21
N ARG A 94 22.59 -1.77 14.41
CA ARG A 94 22.55 -1.64 12.95
C ARG A 94 21.29 -0.92 12.47
N ARG A 95 20.99 0.20 13.11
CA ARG A 95 19.86 1.06 12.72
C ARG A 95 19.95 1.49 11.25
N ASP A 96 21.15 1.72 10.75
CA ASP A 96 21.41 2.07 9.35
C ASP A 96 20.85 1.05 8.37
N LEU A 97 21.01 -0.25 8.68
CA LEU A 97 20.50 -1.33 7.85
C LEU A 97 18.96 -1.39 7.87
N VAL A 98 18.37 -1.12 9.03
CA VAL A 98 16.91 -1.12 9.17
C VAL A 98 16.32 0.04 8.36
N VAL A 99 16.89 1.24 8.47
CA VAL A 99 16.45 2.39 7.69
C VAL A 99 16.56 2.11 6.20
N ALA A 100 17.69 1.59 5.74
CA ALA A 100 17.90 1.26 4.32
C ALA A 100 16.88 0.23 3.82
N ALA A 101 16.59 -0.80 4.62
CA ALA A 101 15.63 -1.84 4.25
C ALA A 101 14.22 -1.26 4.09
N LEU A 102 13.80 -0.41 5.01
CA LEU A 102 12.47 0.21 4.95
C LEU A 102 12.37 1.24 3.82
N GLN A 103 13.46 1.96 3.53
CA GLN A 103 13.50 2.87 2.37
C GLN A 103 13.35 2.10 1.06
N ARG A 104 13.97 0.94 0.94
CA ARG A 104 13.81 0.07 -0.25
C ARG A 104 12.37 -0.41 -0.40
N ARG A 105 11.64 -0.53 0.70
CA ARG A 105 10.22 -0.90 0.68
C ARG A 105 9.31 0.30 0.35
N GLY A 106 9.88 1.51 0.25
CA GLY A 106 9.15 2.69 -0.16
C GLY A 106 8.62 3.56 0.97
N PHE A 107 8.98 3.28 2.23
CA PHE A 107 8.60 4.13 3.35
C PHE A 107 9.44 5.40 3.38
N ALA A 108 8.80 6.52 3.69
CA ALA A 108 9.50 7.80 3.87
C ALA A 108 10.33 7.77 5.16
N TYR A 109 11.42 8.51 5.18
CA TYR A 109 12.32 8.54 6.35
C TYR A 109 11.60 8.95 7.63
N SER A 110 10.68 9.92 7.56
CA SER A 110 9.90 10.35 8.72
C SER A 110 9.07 9.21 9.30
N VAL A 111 8.47 8.38 8.45
CA VAL A 111 7.71 7.21 8.86
C VAL A 111 8.63 6.16 9.48
N ILE A 112 9.77 5.91 8.86
CA ILE A 112 10.76 4.93 9.33
C ILE A 112 11.26 5.30 10.72
N LYS A 113 11.62 6.56 10.91
CA LYS A 113 12.13 7.06 12.17
C LYS A 113 11.12 6.86 13.29
N GLU A 114 9.87 7.23 13.06
CA GLU A 114 8.80 7.07 14.04
C GLU A 114 8.47 5.60 14.31
N ALA A 115 8.50 4.78 13.25
CA ALA A 115 8.25 3.33 13.37
C ALA A 115 9.29 2.65 14.26
N ILE A 116 10.57 2.99 14.07
CA ILE A 116 11.65 2.46 14.88
C ILE A 116 11.49 2.90 16.34
N LYS A 117 11.17 4.17 16.55
CA LYS A 117 10.94 4.71 17.89
C LYS A 117 9.81 3.96 18.59
N ARG A 118 8.69 3.73 17.94
CA ARG A 118 7.57 2.96 18.52
C ARG A 118 7.97 1.54 18.86
N ALA A 119 8.69 0.88 17.97
CA ALA A 119 9.11 -0.50 18.20
C ALA A 119 10.07 -0.59 19.40
N GLU A 120 10.95 0.38 19.57
CA GLU A 120 11.92 0.41 20.69
C GLU A 120 11.25 0.73 22.02
N GLU A 121 10.13 1.45 22.01
CA GLU A 121 9.40 1.83 23.23
C GLU A 121 8.51 0.70 23.78
N GLU A 122 8.34 -0.36 23.03
CA GLU A 122 7.51 -1.52 23.47
C GLU A 122 8.38 -2.61 24.17
#